data_b4c2aedaaa7ec97014baa4cb897b3ff6
#
_entry.id   b4c2aedaaa7ec97014baa4cb897b3ff6
#
_cell.length_a   1.000
_cell.length_b   1.000
_cell.length_c   1.000
_cell.angle_alpha   90.00
_cell.angle_beta   90.00
_cell.angle_gamma   90.00
#
_symmetry.space_group_name_H-M   'P 1'
#
loop_
_entity.id
_entity.type
_entity.pdbx_description
1 polymer ?
#
loop_
_entity_poly.entity_id
_entity_poly.type
_entity_poly.pdbx_seq_one_letter_code
_entity_poly.pdbx_strand_id
1 'polypeptide(L)'
;DYAITAEDFVFAFRRIFRAQTASPYAVEFSAIENSAAVLNGEMPESALGVSATGETTLVFRLSERDDNFLAKLTLPGAMPCDETFFESTRGTYGLSTASTLSSGSFYIYNWTVNGLFLRRSAASPLVDSLRLVQDTSGSGKSPAQLITDEKCSAALDDTGEATSLRSVSYSDTTWALLFNSAEGSVFENEALRQALAALAQDSAAVSEDGLYTTATGLVPAGLTVDGNDYRTLAGDPAPVIENPKELYMAARQGMASSDFSGVTLLIPKEAGLT
;
A
#
# COMPACT_ATOMS: atom_id res chain seq x y z
N ASP A 1 24.29 -10.36 -18.62
CA ASP A 1 23.22 -11.18 -18.03
C ASP A 1 23.68 -11.70 -16.68
N TYR A 2 22.83 -11.59 -15.67
CA TYR A 2 23.06 -12.10 -14.32
C TYR A 2 22.14 -13.30 -14.09
N ALA A 3 22.70 -14.40 -13.57
CA ALA A 3 21.89 -15.52 -13.14
C ALA A 3 21.33 -15.21 -11.75
N ILE A 4 20.01 -15.31 -11.58
CA ILE A 4 19.38 -15.10 -10.28
C ILE A 4 19.61 -16.36 -9.43
N THR A 5 20.13 -16.17 -8.24
CA THR A 5 20.42 -17.22 -7.26
C THR A 5 19.66 -16.98 -5.94
N ALA A 6 19.67 -17.96 -5.06
CA ALA A 6 19.08 -17.82 -3.73
C ALA A 6 19.79 -16.74 -2.88
N GLU A 7 21.09 -16.49 -3.13
CA GLU A 7 21.85 -15.44 -2.42
C GLU A 7 21.33 -14.03 -2.76
N ASP A 8 20.82 -13.79 -3.98
CA ASP A 8 20.24 -12.50 -4.35
C ASP A 8 19.00 -12.17 -3.50
N PHE A 9 18.23 -13.20 -3.14
CA PHE A 9 17.11 -13.05 -2.21
C PHE A 9 17.58 -12.85 -0.77
N VAL A 10 18.59 -13.59 -0.32
CA VAL A 10 19.18 -13.41 1.01
C VAL A 10 19.67 -11.98 1.17
N PHE A 11 20.38 -11.45 0.19
CA PHE A 11 20.86 -10.07 0.18
C PHE A 11 19.69 -9.07 0.20
N ALA A 12 18.66 -9.28 -0.63
CA ALA A 12 17.49 -8.43 -0.67
C ALA A 12 16.78 -8.35 0.70
N PHE A 13 16.55 -9.49 1.35
CA PHE A 13 15.93 -9.54 2.68
C PHE A 13 16.80 -8.91 3.76
N ARG A 14 18.12 -9.12 3.75
CA ARG A 14 19.04 -8.42 4.67
C ARG A 14 18.93 -6.91 4.51
N ARG A 15 18.85 -6.40 3.29
CA ARG A 15 18.65 -4.96 3.03
C ARG A 15 17.33 -4.42 3.60
N ILE A 16 16.24 -5.19 3.57
CA ILE A 16 14.96 -4.76 4.17
C ILE A 16 15.14 -4.43 5.65
N PHE A 17 15.94 -5.21 6.37
CA PHE A 17 16.16 -5.07 7.81
C PHE A 17 17.39 -4.24 8.19
N ARG A 18 18.08 -3.61 7.23
CA ARG A 18 19.07 -2.58 7.53
C ARG A 18 18.36 -1.31 8.01
N ALA A 19 18.69 -0.83 9.21
CA ALA A 19 18.07 0.40 9.76
C ALA A 19 18.19 1.59 8.79
N GLN A 20 19.33 1.72 8.10
CA GLN A 20 19.59 2.79 7.15
C GLN A 20 18.71 2.72 5.89
N THR A 21 18.19 1.53 5.54
CA THR A 21 17.30 1.36 4.39
C THR A 21 15.91 1.93 4.68
N ALA A 22 15.47 1.93 5.95
CA ALA A 22 14.14 2.36 6.38
C ALA A 22 13.02 1.76 5.50
N SER A 23 13.14 0.47 5.20
CA SER A 23 12.25 -0.20 4.25
C SER A 23 10.83 -0.32 4.80
N PRO A 24 9.79 0.08 4.07
CA PRO A 24 8.40 -0.12 4.48
C PRO A 24 8.03 -1.61 4.58
N TYR A 25 8.77 -2.49 3.91
CA TYR A 25 8.52 -3.94 3.93
C TYR A 25 9.03 -4.64 5.19
N ALA A 26 9.78 -3.95 6.07
CA ALA A 26 10.26 -4.55 7.31
C ALA A 26 9.09 -5.03 8.21
N VAL A 27 7.98 -4.31 8.21
CA VAL A 27 6.76 -4.68 8.96
C VAL A 27 6.11 -5.93 8.36
N GLU A 28 6.03 -6.01 7.02
CA GLU A 28 5.41 -7.14 6.32
C GLU A 28 6.12 -8.47 6.60
N PHE A 29 7.43 -8.43 6.70
CA PHE A 29 8.28 -9.61 6.91
C PHE A 29 8.74 -9.77 8.37
N SER A 30 8.09 -9.12 9.32
CA SER A 30 8.46 -9.14 10.75
C SER A 30 8.44 -10.52 11.39
N ALA A 31 7.69 -11.48 10.84
CA ALA A 31 7.68 -12.87 11.29
C ALA A 31 9.00 -13.62 11.05
N ILE A 32 9.92 -13.10 10.22
CA ILE A 32 11.23 -13.73 10.01
C ILE A 32 12.03 -13.71 11.32
N GLU A 33 12.63 -14.85 11.68
CA GLU A 33 13.44 -14.99 12.89
C GLU A 33 14.52 -13.90 12.97
N ASN A 34 14.67 -13.30 14.15
CA ASN A 34 15.60 -12.21 14.47
C ASN A 34 15.35 -10.88 13.70
N SER A 35 14.24 -10.73 12.99
CA SER A 35 13.94 -9.55 12.20
C SER A 35 14.02 -8.24 13.00
N ALA A 36 13.38 -8.19 14.18
CA ALA A 36 13.39 -7.02 15.05
C ALA A 36 14.79 -6.71 15.61
N ALA A 37 15.52 -7.74 16.06
CA ALA A 37 16.86 -7.56 16.62
C ALA A 37 17.87 -7.07 15.57
N VAL A 38 17.74 -7.55 14.32
CA VAL A 38 18.58 -7.07 13.20
C VAL A 38 18.22 -5.64 12.84
N LEU A 39 16.93 -5.31 12.74
CA LEU A 39 16.46 -3.95 12.42
C LEU A 39 16.92 -2.92 13.46
N ASN A 40 16.92 -3.31 14.75
CA ASN A 40 17.37 -2.46 15.84
C ASN A 40 18.91 -2.41 15.98
N GLY A 41 19.66 -3.19 15.20
CA GLY A 41 21.12 -3.27 15.29
C GLY A 41 21.64 -4.06 16.50
N GLU A 42 20.78 -4.85 17.15
CA GLU A 42 21.13 -5.72 18.29
C GLU A 42 21.82 -7.02 17.81
N MET A 43 21.55 -7.41 16.56
CA MET A 43 22.15 -8.58 15.90
C MET A 43 22.69 -8.20 14.51
N PRO A 44 23.72 -8.89 14.01
CA PRO A 44 24.21 -8.69 12.66
C PRO A 44 23.19 -9.19 11.61
N GLU A 45 23.23 -8.67 10.40
CA GLU A 45 22.35 -9.06 9.28
C GLU A 45 22.40 -10.56 8.98
N SER A 46 23.55 -11.19 9.22
CA SER A 46 23.72 -12.65 9.04
C SER A 46 22.92 -13.51 10.01
N ALA A 47 22.40 -12.92 11.09
CA ALA A 47 21.55 -13.61 12.07
C ALA A 47 20.07 -13.66 11.63
N LEU A 48 19.69 -12.91 10.58
CA LEU A 48 18.33 -12.94 10.04
C LEU A 48 17.96 -14.36 9.60
N GLY A 49 16.73 -14.79 9.92
CA GLY A 49 16.23 -16.12 9.60
C GLY A 49 16.02 -16.40 8.10
N VAL A 50 16.94 -15.91 7.25
CA VAL A 50 16.95 -16.16 5.82
C VAL A 50 18.32 -16.66 5.38
N SER A 51 18.35 -17.73 4.59
CA SER A 51 19.62 -18.34 4.13
C SER A 51 19.44 -19.10 2.81
N ALA A 52 20.51 -19.16 2.02
CA ALA A 52 20.61 -20.05 0.87
C ALA A 52 21.32 -21.34 1.28
N THR A 53 20.80 -22.49 0.85
CA THR A 53 21.43 -23.81 1.04
C THR A 53 21.94 -24.39 -0.26
N GLY A 54 22.04 -23.58 -1.29
CA GLY A 54 22.50 -23.87 -2.64
C GLY A 54 22.07 -22.74 -3.58
N GLU A 55 22.44 -22.83 -4.84
CA GLU A 55 22.15 -21.77 -5.82
C GLU A 55 20.64 -21.49 -6.00
N THR A 56 19.79 -22.51 -5.83
CA THR A 56 18.35 -22.45 -6.12
C THR A 56 17.46 -22.72 -4.90
N THR A 57 18.05 -22.87 -3.70
CA THR A 57 17.28 -23.20 -2.50
C THR A 57 17.39 -22.10 -1.46
N LEU A 58 16.29 -21.40 -1.26
CA LEU A 58 16.11 -20.36 -0.26
C LEU A 58 15.34 -20.91 0.93
N VAL A 59 15.81 -20.67 2.14
CA VAL A 59 15.20 -21.13 3.39
C VAL A 59 14.86 -19.94 4.27
N PHE A 60 13.61 -19.88 4.69
CA PHE A 60 13.13 -18.96 5.72
C PHE A 60 12.88 -19.70 7.03
N ARG A 61 13.33 -19.12 8.14
CA ARG A 61 12.92 -19.49 9.48
C ARG A 61 12.07 -18.37 10.05
N LEU A 62 10.91 -18.73 10.56
CA LEU A 62 9.96 -17.78 11.15
C LEU A 62 9.97 -17.94 12.67
N SER A 63 9.89 -16.84 13.42
CA SER A 63 9.76 -16.83 14.87
C SER A 63 8.35 -17.24 15.32
N GLU A 64 7.37 -17.04 14.45
CA GLU A 64 5.97 -17.39 14.66
C GLU A 64 5.33 -17.84 13.35
N ARG A 65 4.19 -18.51 13.44
CA ARG A 65 3.44 -18.94 12.26
C ARG A 65 2.81 -17.71 11.59
N ASP A 66 3.06 -17.55 10.31
CA ASP A 66 2.42 -16.55 9.44
C ASP A 66 1.78 -17.27 8.25
N ASP A 67 0.46 -17.44 8.29
CA ASP A 67 -0.28 -18.17 7.25
C ASP A 67 -0.26 -17.42 5.90
N ASN A 68 0.03 -16.12 5.92
CA ASN A 68 0.12 -15.26 4.72
C ASN A 68 1.57 -15.09 4.21
N PHE A 69 2.56 -15.73 4.83
CA PHE A 69 3.97 -15.52 4.49
C PHE A 69 4.27 -15.75 3.01
N LEU A 70 3.73 -16.82 2.42
CA LEU A 70 3.91 -17.13 1.00
C LEU A 70 3.27 -16.05 0.10
N ALA A 71 2.11 -15.51 0.49
CA ALA A 71 1.49 -14.42 -0.25
C ALA A 71 2.33 -13.14 -0.18
N LYS A 72 2.94 -12.85 0.98
CA LYS A 72 3.85 -11.71 1.15
C LYS A 72 5.09 -11.78 0.26
N LEU A 73 5.55 -12.97 -0.11
CA LEU A 73 6.66 -13.14 -1.05
C LEU A 73 6.35 -12.65 -2.48
N THR A 74 5.10 -12.32 -2.78
CA THR A 74 4.73 -11.66 -4.05
C THR A 74 4.93 -10.15 -4.03
N LEU A 75 5.19 -9.56 -2.87
CA LEU A 75 5.41 -8.13 -2.72
C LEU A 75 6.73 -7.69 -3.39
N PRO A 76 6.79 -6.45 -3.91
CA PRO A 76 8.01 -5.93 -4.53
C PRO A 76 9.26 -5.99 -3.63
N GLY A 77 9.08 -5.91 -2.31
CA GLY A 77 10.19 -6.03 -1.35
C GLY A 77 10.86 -7.39 -1.33
N ALA A 78 10.18 -8.45 -1.77
CA ALA A 78 10.72 -9.81 -1.84
C ALA A 78 11.48 -10.11 -3.16
N MET A 79 11.60 -9.15 -4.07
CA MET A 79 12.32 -9.34 -5.33
C MET A 79 13.83 -9.48 -5.09
N PRO A 80 14.53 -10.30 -5.91
CA PRO A 80 15.95 -10.52 -5.76
C PRO A 80 16.76 -9.26 -6.06
N CYS A 81 17.91 -9.12 -5.43
CA CYS A 81 18.86 -8.03 -5.64
C CYS A 81 20.29 -8.60 -5.67
N ASP A 82 20.94 -8.54 -6.82
CA ASP A 82 22.34 -8.93 -6.95
C ASP A 82 23.24 -7.97 -6.15
N GLU A 83 23.98 -8.52 -5.17
CA GLU A 83 24.84 -7.75 -4.27
C GLU A 83 25.96 -7.06 -5.03
N THR A 84 26.61 -7.75 -5.96
CA THR A 84 27.74 -7.22 -6.72
C THR A 84 27.31 -6.03 -7.57
N PHE A 85 26.18 -6.18 -8.26
CA PHE A 85 25.61 -5.08 -9.04
C PHE A 85 25.20 -3.92 -8.12
N PHE A 86 24.50 -4.21 -7.03
CA PHE A 86 24.06 -3.19 -6.07
C PHE A 86 25.25 -2.35 -5.57
N GLU A 87 26.32 -3.00 -5.12
CA GLU A 87 27.52 -2.31 -4.62
C GLU A 87 28.21 -1.50 -5.73
N SER A 88 28.22 -2.01 -6.97
CA SER A 88 28.78 -1.29 -8.12
C SER A 88 28.09 0.04 -8.42
N THR A 89 26.81 0.17 -8.06
CA THR A 89 26.03 1.39 -8.29
C THR A 89 26.36 2.55 -7.34
N ARG A 90 27.10 2.29 -6.26
CA ARG A 90 27.57 3.30 -5.30
C ARG A 90 26.46 4.22 -4.79
N GLY A 91 25.32 3.64 -4.44
CA GLY A 91 24.16 4.35 -3.89
C GLY A 91 23.19 4.92 -4.93
N THR A 92 23.38 4.63 -6.22
CA THR A 92 22.44 5.05 -7.28
C THR A 92 21.54 3.92 -7.76
N TYR A 93 21.49 2.79 -7.03
CA TYR A 93 20.62 1.65 -7.37
C TYR A 93 19.16 2.08 -7.55
N GLY A 94 18.57 1.71 -8.68
CA GLY A 94 17.17 2.03 -8.98
C GLY A 94 16.90 3.48 -9.43
N LEU A 95 17.93 4.32 -9.66
CA LEU A 95 17.76 5.72 -10.04
C LEU A 95 17.94 5.98 -11.55
N SER A 96 18.39 5.01 -12.29
CA SER A 96 18.57 5.10 -13.74
C SER A 96 18.51 3.73 -14.41
N THR A 97 18.41 3.71 -15.73
CA THR A 97 18.48 2.45 -16.50
C THR A 97 19.80 1.70 -16.28
N ALA A 98 20.91 2.42 -16.14
CA ALA A 98 22.22 1.84 -15.93
C ALA A 98 22.42 1.28 -14.51
N SER A 99 21.61 1.72 -13.55
CA SER A 99 21.68 1.31 -12.14
C SER A 99 20.49 0.46 -11.70
N THR A 100 19.75 -0.14 -12.65
CA THR A 100 18.59 -0.99 -12.36
C THR A 100 18.72 -2.31 -13.11
N LEU A 101 18.58 -3.43 -12.39
CA LEU A 101 18.36 -4.75 -12.96
C LEU A 101 16.88 -5.11 -12.91
N SER A 102 16.43 -5.87 -13.88
CA SER A 102 15.06 -6.35 -13.97
C SER A 102 15.03 -7.87 -14.02
N SER A 103 14.30 -8.49 -13.12
CA SER A 103 14.10 -9.95 -13.06
C SER A 103 12.79 -10.41 -13.73
N GLY A 104 11.95 -9.47 -14.16
CA GLY A 104 10.64 -9.74 -14.74
C GLY A 104 10.64 -9.90 -16.26
N SER A 105 9.43 -10.00 -16.82
CA SER A 105 9.23 -10.11 -18.27
C SER A 105 9.59 -8.84 -19.04
N PHE A 106 9.77 -7.74 -18.37
CA PHE A 106 10.15 -6.45 -18.96
C PHE A 106 11.36 -5.87 -18.26
N TYR A 107 12.20 -5.17 -19.02
CA TYR A 107 13.30 -4.36 -18.50
C TYR A 107 13.13 -2.89 -18.90
N ILE A 108 13.72 -1.99 -18.12
CA ILE A 108 13.70 -0.56 -18.41
C ILE A 108 14.68 -0.28 -19.55
N TYR A 109 14.13 0.04 -20.72
CA TYR A 109 14.93 0.38 -21.91
C TYR A 109 15.37 1.84 -21.89
N ASN A 110 14.48 2.74 -21.48
CA ASN A 110 14.76 4.16 -21.39
C ASN A 110 13.95 4.78 -20.25
N TRP A 111 14.55 5.69 -19.54
CA TRP A 111 13.96 6.41 -18.43
C TRP A 111 14.20 7.91 -18.60
N THR A 112 13.14 8.68 -18.72
CA THR A 112 13.16 10.13 -18.88
C THR A 112 12.31 10.79 -17.79
N VAL A 113 12.39 12.12 -17.64
CA VAL A 113 11.52 12.86 -16.72
C VAL A 113 10.02 12.71 -17.02
N ASN A 114 9.67 12.39 -18.27
CA ASN A 114 8.29 12.31 -18.73
C ASN A 114 7.77 10.87 -18.87
N GLY A 115 8.58 9.86 -18.57
CA GLY A 115 8.10 8.49 -18.68
C GLY A 115 9.16 7.41 -18.65
N LEU A 116 8.68 6.20 -18.48
CA LEU A 116 9.41 4.94 -18.46
C LEU A 116 9.06 4.15 -19.71
N PHE A 117 10.09 3.69 -20.40
CA PHE A 117 9.97 2.86 -21.58
C PHE A 117 10.51 1.48 -21.27
N LEU A 118 9.64 0.48 -21.35
CA LEU A 118 9.93 -0.90 -21.02
C LEU A 118 9.92 -1.75 -22.28
N ARG A 119 10.84 -2.69 -22.38
CA ARG A 119 10.86 -3.71 -23.40
C ARG A 119 10.79 -5.09 -22.77
N ARG A 120 10.20 -6.00 -23.49
CA ARG A 120 10.12 -7.39 -23.06
C ARG A 120 11.48 -8.07 -23.18
N SER A 121 11.82 -8.86 -22.15
CA SER A 121 13.06 -9.64 -22.10
C SER A 121 13.08 -10.83 -23.08
N ALA A 122 11.92 -11.38 -23.42
CA ALA A 122 11.77 -12.49 -24.37
C ALA A 122 10.63 -12.21 -25.33
N ALA A 123 10.71 -12.72 -26.55
CA ALA A 123 9.66 -12.56 -27.57
C ALA A 123 8.31 -13.08 -27.08
N SER A 124 7.25 -12.33 -27.35
CA SER A 124 5.88 -12.69 -26.99
C SER A 124 4.91 -12.17 -28.05
N PRO A 125 3.86 -12.92 -28.37
CA PRO A 125 2.84 -12.47 -29.30
C PRO A 125 1.89 -11.39 -28.74
N LEU A 126 2.01 -11.06 -27.43
CA LEU A 126 1.06 -10.18 -26.76
C LEU A 126 1.53 -8.72 -26.77
N VAL A 127 2.56 -8.40 -25.99
CA VAL A 127 3.05 -7.03 -25.81
C VAL A 127 4.58 -7.04 -25.78
N ASP A 128 5.21 -6.32 -26.70
CA ASP A 128 6.67 -6.24 -26.81
C ASP A 128 7.25 -5.06 -26.03
N SER A 129 6.50 -3.99 -25.89
CA SER A 129 6.93 -2.78 -25.19
C SER A 129 5.78 -2.09 -24.47
N LEU A 130 6.12 -1.44 -23.35
CA LEU A 130 5.22 -0.59 -22.60
C LEU A 130 5.84 0.80 -22.49
N ARG A 131 5.00 1.80 -22.63
CA ARG A 131 5.36 3.19 -22.36
C ARG A 131 4.48 3.73 -21.26
N LEU A 132 5.06 3.95 -20.08
CA LEU A 132 4.39 4.57 -18.95
C LEU A 132 4.70 6.07 -18.99
N VAL A 133 3.69 6.90 -19.08
CA VAL A 133 3.84 8.37 -19.18
C VAL A 133 2.95 9.02 -18.15
N GLN A 134 3.50 9.99 -17.45
CA GLN A 134 2.68 10.89 -16.66
C GLN A 134 2.09 11.96 -17.59
N ASP A 135 0.80 12.21 -17.51
CA ASP A 135 0.21 13.34 -18.22
C ASP A 135 0.60 14.65 -17.53
N THR A 136 1.59 15.31 -18.12
CA THR A 136 2.03 16.65 -17.70
C THR A 136 1.60 17.73 -18.68
N SER A 137 0.74 17.40 -19.64
CA SER A 137 0.37 18.31 -20.73
C SER A 137 -0.43 19.53 -20.25
N GLY A 138 -1.02 19.46 -19.06
CA GLY A 138 -1.94 20.48 -18.56
C GLY A 138 -3.18 20.64 -19.44
N SER A 139 -3.50 19.61 -20.24
CA SER A 139 -4.63 19.62 -21.17
C SER A 139 -5.99 19.69 -20.48
N GLY A 140 -6.05 19.37 -19.20
CA GLY A 140 -7.30 19.26 -18.44
C GLY A 140 -8.21 18.12 -18.92
N LYS A 141 -7.68 17.20 -19.76
CA LYS A 141 -8.45 16.06 -20.26
C LYS A 141 -8.48 14.94 -19.21
N SER A 142 -9.65 14.33 -19.07
CA SER A 142 -9.79 13.14 -18.24
C SER A 142 -9.07 11.93 -18.84
N PRO A 143 -8.72 10.90 -18.03
CA PRO A 143 -8.17 9.63 -18.53
C PRO A 143 -9.01 9.02 -19.65
N ALA A 144 -10.34 9.07 -19.53
CA ALA A 144 -11.26 8.58 -20.56
C ALA A 144 -11.12 9.34 -21.88
N GLN A 145 -10.97 10.66 -21.85
CA GLN A 145 -10.74 11.49 -23.02
C GLN A 145 -9.40 11.21 -23.70
N LEU A 146 -8.33 10.96 -22.90
CA LEU A 146 -7.02 10.58 -23.44
C LEU A 146 -7.06 9.24 -24.19
N ILE A 147 -7.82 8.27 -23.71
CA ILE A 147 -8.01 6.98 -24.40
C ILE A 147 -8.84 7.21 -25.68
N THR A 148 -9.93 7.96 -25.59
CA THR A 148 -10.79 8.25 -26.76
C THR A 148 -10.04 9.01 -27.87
N ASP A 149 -9.13 9.89 -27.48
CA ASP A 149 -8.27 10.65 -28.41
C ASP A 149 -7.05 9.85 -28.90
N GLU A 150 -7.00 8.52 -28.61
CA GLU A 150 -5.90 7.62 -28.97
C GLU A 150 -4.52 8.08 -28.47
N LYS A 151 -4.48 8.83 -27.35
CA LYS A 151 -3.23 9.29 -26.72
C LYS A 151 -2.58 8.20 -25.85
N CYS A 152 -3.40 7.32 -25.28
CA CYS A 152 -2.96 6.16 -24.54
C CYS A 152 -3.88 4.97 -24.77
N SER A 153 -3.39 3.74 -24.47
CA SER A 153 -4.15 2.50 -24.62
C SER A 153 -4.83 2.07 -23.33
N ALA A 154 -4.36 2.58 -22.20
CA ALA A 154 -4.93 2.36 -20.87
C ALA A 154 -4.56 3.54 -19.97
N ALA A 155 -5.39 3.84 -19.01
CA ALA A 155 -5.14 4.88 -18.02
C ALA A 155 -5.74 4.47 -16.66
N LEU A 156 -5.19 5.00 -15.58
CA LEU A 156 -5.84 4.99 -14.28
C LEU A 156 -6.83 6.15 -14.26
N ASP A 157 -8.07 5.87 -13.88
CA ASP A 157 -9.12 6.86 -13.78
C ASP A 157 -9.54 7.02 -12.31
N ASP A 158 -9.29 8.19 -11.78
CA ASP A 158 -9.67 8.63 -10.45
C ASP A 158 -10.84 9.65 -10.49
N THR A 159 -11.41 9.88 -11.66
CA THR A 159 -12.50 10.84 -11.86
C THR A 159 -13.87 10.18 -11.98
N GLY A 160 -13.94 8.87 -12.20
CA GLY A 160 -15.19 8.14 -12.41
C GLY A 160 -15.92 8.43 -13.74
N GLU A 161 -15.30 9.18 -14.65
CA GLU A 161 -15.94 9.63 -15.93
C GLU A 161 -15.92 8.57 -17.05
N ALA A 162 -15.38 7.39 -16.84
CA ALA A 162 -15.23 6.36 -17.87
C ALA A 162 -16.58 5.70 -18.22
N THR A 163 -17.38 6.31 -19.06
CA THR A 163 -18.75 5.87 -19.35
C THR A 163 -18.88 4.93 -20.54
N SER A 164 -18.04 5.02 -21.56
CA SER A 164 -18.12 4.22 -22.81
C SER A 164 -16.96 3.25 -23.01
N LEU A 165 -15.95 3.32 -22.14
CA LEU A 165 -14.76 2.49 -22.19
C LEU A 165 -14.92 1.24 -21.30
N ARG A 166 -14.17 0.21 -21.61
CA ARG A 166 -14.07 -0.95 -20.71
C ARG A 166 -13.29 -0.54 -19.46
N SER A 167 -13.97 -0.52 -18.34
CA SER A 167 -13.38 -0.20 -17.04
C SER A 167 -13.48 -1.39 -16.08
N VAL A 168 -12.54 -1.44 -15.15
CA VAL A 168 -12.54 -2.35 -14.01
C VAL A 168 -12.37 -1.50 -12.77
N SER A 169 -13.36 -1.52 -11.90
CA SER A 169 -13.34 -0.82 -10.61
C SER A 169 -13.01 -1.79 -9.49
N TYR A 170 -12.19 -1.35 -8.55
CA TYR A 170 -11.86 -2.11 -7.35
C TYR A 170 -11.68 -1.15 -6.17
N SER A 171 -11.92 -1.66 -4.96
CA SER A 171 -11.66 -0.92 -3.71
C SER A 171 -10.41 -1.48 -3.06
N ASP A 172 -9.38 -0.67 -2.92
CA ASP A 172 -8.07 -1.05 -2.37
C ASP A 172 -7.76 -0.39 -1.03
N THR A 173 -8.48 0.68 -0.69
CA THR A 173 -8.19 1.51 0.46
C THR A 173 -9.45 1.85 1.23
N THR A 174 -9.37 1.82 2.56
CA THR A 174 -10.40 2.36 3.45
C THR A 174 -9.82 3.54 4.21
N TRP A 175 -10.43 4.70 4.05
CA TRP A 175 -10.14 5.87 4.88
C TRP A 175 -10.91 5.78 6.18
N ALA A 176 -10.22 5.91 7.30
CA ALA A 176 -10.82 5.81 8.62
C ALA A 176 -10.45 7.00 9.50
N LEU A 177 -11.40 7.46 10.30
CA LEU A 177 -11.16 8.45 11.33
C LEU A 177 -10.61 7.77 12.59
N LEU A 178 -9.38 8.09 12.95
CA LEU A 178 -8.73 7.58 14.15
C LEU A 178 -8.78 8.62 15.26
N PHE A 179 -9.25 8.22 16.43
CA PHE A 179 -9.30 9.07 17.61
C PHE A 179 -8.09 8.83 18.53
N ASN A 180 -7.47 9.89 19.02
CA ASN A 180 -6.51 9.77 20.10
C ASN A 180 -7.23 9.42 21.40
N SER A 181 -7.21 8.16 21.80
CA SER A 181 -7.86 7.66 23.01
C SER A 181 -6.92 7.55 24.22
N ALA A 182 -5.76 8.23 24.20
CA ALA A 182 -4.83 8.25 25.30
C ALA A 182 -5.46 8.88 26.55
N GLU A 183 -4.97 8.49 27.74
CA GLU A 183 -5.38 9.04 29.01
C GLU A 183 -5.30 10.58 29.02
N GLY A 184 -6.34 11.23 29.49
CA GLY A 184 -6.47 12.69 29.49
C GLY A 184 -6.90 13.32 28.17
N SER A 185 -7.07 12.54 27.10
CA SER A 185 -7.69 13.02 25.88
C SER A 185 -9.21 13.11 26.04
N VAL A 186 -9.84 14.11 25.40
CA VAL A 186 -11.30 14.21 25.32
C VAL A 186 -11.91 12.96 24.67
N PHE A 187 -11.14 12.29 23.81
CA PHE A 187 -11.55 11.07 23.14
C PHE A 187 -11.23 9.78 23.91
N GLU A 188 -10.79 9.86 25.18
CA GLU A 188 -10.80 8.72 26.09
C GLU A 188 -12.22 8.19 26.31
N ASN A 189 -13.22 9.07 26.26
CA ASN A 189 -14.62 8.72 26.36
C ASN A 189 -15.09 7.92 25.15
N GLU A 190 -15.39 6.63 25.36
CA GLU A 190 -15.83 5.71 24.30
C GLU A 190 -17.15 6.12 23.66
N ALA A 191 -18.15 6.53 24.44
CA ALA A 191 -19.43 6.95 23.93
C ALA A 191 -19.32 8.19 23.03
N LEU A 192 -18.40 9.10 23.33
CA LEU A 192 -18.10 10.25 22.48
C LEU A 192 -17.51 9.81 21.14
N ARG A 193 -16.56 8.87 21.15
CA ARG A 193 -15.97 8.34 19.92
C ARG A 193 -17.02 7.64 19.06
N GLN A 194 -17.86 6.79 19.67
CA GLN A 194 -18.92 6.07 18.96
C GLN A 194 -19.94 7.05 18.35
N ALA A 195 -20.36 8.07 19.10
CA ALA A 195 -21.28 9.07 18.61
C ALA A 195 -20.72 9.86 17.41
N LEU A 196 -19.44 10.29 17.51
CA LEU A 196 -18.79 11.03 16.45
C LEU A 196 -18.55 10.15 15.20
N ALA A 197 -18.19 8.87 15.38
CA ALA A 197 -18.04 7.94 14.28
C ALA A 197 -19.38 7.75 13.53
N ALA A 198 -20.49 7.58 14.27
CA ALA A 198 -21.81 7.43 13.68
C ALA A 198 -22.30 8.71 12.98
N LEU A 199 -22.02 9.90 13.56
CA LEU A 199 -22.32 11.18 12.92
C LEU A 199 -21.49 11.40 11.66
N ALA A 200 -20.23 10.98 11.65
CA ALA A 200 -19.38 11.05 10.48
C ALA A 200 -19.88 10.13 9.36
N GLN A 201 -20.32 8.91 9.68
CA GLN A 201 -20.92 8.00 8.70
C GLN A 201 -22.21 8.56 8.09
N ASP A 202 -23.07 9.15 8.91
CA ASP A 202 -24.37 9.71 8.47
C ASP A 202 -24.18 10.96 7.59
N SER A 203 -23.09 11.70 7.82
CA SER A 203 -22.73 12.90 7.09
C SER A 203 -21.66 12.68 6.01
N ALA A 204 -21.13 11.46 5.88
CA ALA A 204 -20.13 11.17 4.90
C ALA A 204 -20.66 11.44 3.50
N ALA A 205 -20.20 12.51 2.91
CA ALA A 205 -20.49 12.80 1.51
C ALA A 205 -19.89 11.68 0.68
N VAL A 206 -20.75 10.84 0.12
CA VAL A 206 -20.38 10.02 -1.03
C VAL A 206 -19.93 11.01 -2.10
N SER A 207 -18.72 10.88 -2.60
CA SER A 207 -18.27 11.78 -3.65
C SER A 207 -19.22 11.71 -4.85
N GLU A 208 -19.55 12.85 -5.45
CA GLU A 208 -20.47 12.90 -6.60
C GLU A 208 -19.95 12.07 -7.78
N ASP A 209 -18.64 11.85 -7.86
CA ASP A 209 -17.98 11.02 -8.87
C ASP A 209 -18.05 9.51 -8.60
N GLY A 210 -18.55 9.09 -7.42
CA GLY A 210 -18.70 7.68 -7.05
C GLY A 210 -17.40 6.96 -6.68
N LEU A 211 -16.28 7.67 -6.55
CA LEU A 211 -14.98 7.09 -6.18
C LEU A 211 -14.94 6.68 -4.70
N TYR A 212 -15.62 7.42 -3.85
CA TYR A 212 -15.72 7.13 -2.43
C TYR A 212 -17.11 6.61 -2.10
N THR A 213 -17.16 5.50 -1.39
CA THR A 213 -18.38 4.91 -0.87
C THR A 213 -18.28 4.77 0.64
N THR A 214 -19.41 4.84 1.34
CA THR A 214 -19.42 4.64 2.79
C THR A 214 -18.91 3.25 3.13
N ALA A 215 -17.87 3.20 3.96
CA ALA A 215 -17.30 1.95 4.43
C ALA A 215 -18.08 1.44 5.66
N THR A 216 -18.47 0.18 5.66
CA THR A 216 -19.10 -0.50 6.80
C THR A 216 -18.07 -1.24 7.67
N GLY A 217 -16.79 -1.24 7.31
CA GLY A 217 -15.70 -1.86 8.07
C GLY A 217 -14.34 -1.43 7.53
N LEU A 218 -13.25 -1.78 8.26
CA LEU A 218 -11.88 -1.38 7.92
C LEU A 218 -11.35 -2.07 6.66
N VAL A 219 -11.77 -3.31 6.41
CA VAL A 219 -11.33 -4.05 5.21
C VAL A 219 -12.16 -3.60 4.01
N PRO A 220 -11.55 -3.20 2.89
CA PRO A 220 -12.26 -2.81 1.68
C PRO A 220 -13.18 -3.93 1.16
N ALA A 221 -14.25 -3.56 0.49
CA ALA A 221 -15.14 -4.51 -0.17
C ALA A 221 -14.41 -5.22 -1.33
N GLY A 222 -14.76 -6.50 -1.58
CA GLY A 222 -14.17 -7.29 -2.67
C GLY A 222 -12.87 -8.02 -2.31
N LEU A 223 -12.33 -7.82 -1.10
CA LEU A 223 -11.26 -8.69 -0.59
C LEU A 223 -11.80 -10.08 -0.29
N THR A 224 -11.09 -11.10 -0.78
CA THR A 224 -11.49 -12.50 -0.60
C THR A 224 -10.51 -13.27 0.29
N VAL A 225 -11.06 -14.18 1.08
CA VAL A 225 -10.30 -15.19 1.84
C VAL A 225 -10.80 -16.57 1.41
N ASP A 226 -9.91 -17.42 0.95
CA ASP A 226 -10.25 -18.74 0.42
C ASP A 226 -11.39 -18.71 -0.63
N GLY A 227 -11.37 -17.68 -1.48
CA GLY A 227 -12.38 -17.49 -2.55
C GLY A 227 -13.73 -16.94 -2.08
N ASN A 228 -13.89 -16.66 -0.80
CA ASN A 228 -15.11 -16.07 -0.24
C ASN A 228 -14.87 -14.60 0.11
N ASP A 229 -15.88 -13.76 -0.10
CA ASP A 229 -15.81 -12.35 0.29
C ASP A 229 -15.61 -12.21 1.81
N TYR A 230 -14.56 -11.46 2.20
CA TYR A 230 -14.18 -11.30 3.60
C TYR A 230 -15.31 -10.69 4.44
N ARG A 231 -16.01 -9.70 3.92
CA ARG A 231 -17.08 -9.02 4.64
C ARG A 231 -18.26 -9.95 4.92
N THR A 232 -18.58 -10.82 3.98
CA THR A 232 -19.60 -11.86 4.16
C THR A 232 -19.22 -12.84 5.27
N LEU A 233 -17.92 -13.19 5.37
CA LEU A 233 -17.40 -14.09 6.41
C LEU A 233 -17.31 -13.42 7.79
N ALA A 234 -16.79 -12.20 7.84
CA ALA A 234 -16.53 -11.48 9.08
C ALA A 234 -17.77 -10.83 9.69
N GLY A 235 -18.81 -10.61 8.89
CA GLY A 235 -19.95 -9.80 9.26
C GLY A 235 -19.63 -8.30 9.29
N ASP A 236 -20.62 -7.49 9.70
CA ASP A 236 -20.43 -6.06 9.85
C ASP A 236 -20.00 -5.76 11.31
N PRO A 237 -18.75 -5.28 11.54
CA PRO A 237 -18.26 -5.04 12.89
C PRO A 237 -18.79 -3.72 13.49
N ALA A 238 -19.38 -2.84 12.69
CA ALA A 238 -19.82 -1.54 13.17
C ALA A 238 -21.18 -1.65 13.85
N PRO A 239 -21.32 -1.27 15.12
CA PRO A 239 -22.62 -1.21 15.77
C PRO A 239 -23.48 -0.13 15.09
N VAL A 240 -24.71 -0.48 14.79
CA VAL A 240 -25.70 0.50 14.32
C VAL A 240 -26.12 1.37 15.51
N ILE A 241 -25.83 2.66 15.45
CA ILE A 241 -26.24 3.65 16.45
C ILE A 241 -27.45 4.38 15.91
N GLU A 242 -28.62 4.07 16.45
CA GLU A 242 -29.91 4.62 15.97
C GLU A 242 -30.02 6.14 16.17
N ASN A 243 -29.47 6.68 17.28
CA ASN A 243 -29.57 8.09 17.64
C ASN A 243 -28.21 8.70 17.97
N PRO A 244 -27.32 8.90 16.98
CA PRO A 244 -25.95 9.37 17.25
C PRO A 244 -25.91 10.78 17.87
N LYS A 245 -26.88 11.65 17.58
CA LYS A 245 -26.98 12.98 18.18
C LYS A 245 -27.30 12.92 19.68
N GLU A 246 -28.22 12.05 20.07
CA GLU A 246 -28.57 11.85 21.48
C GLU A 246 -27.39 11.26 22.24
N LEU A 247 -26.72 10.26 21.66
CA LEU A 247 -25.51 9.69 22.26
C LEU A 247 -24.41 10.74 22.42
N TYR A 248 -24.22 11.60 21.41
CA TYR A 248 -23.26 12.71 21.48
C TYR A 248 -23.59 13.68 22.60
N MET A 249 -24.85 14.10 22.72
CA MET A 249 -25.29 15.02 23.76
C MET A 249 -25.12 14.42 25.16
N ALA A 250 -25.42 13.13 25.32
CA ALA A 250 -25.22 12.41 26.58
C ALA A 250 -23.73 12.26 26.91
N ALA A 251 -22.92 11.86 25.96
CA ALA A 251 -21.46 11.70 26.13
C ALA A 251 -20.76 13.01 26.46
N ARG A 252 -21.28 14.12 25.95
CA ARG A 252 -20.74 15.47 26.19
C ARG A 252 -21.21 16.08 27.53
N GLN A 253 -22.15 15.47 28.24
CA GLN A 253 -22.66 16.00 29.49
C GLN A 253 -21.54 16.12 30.50
N GLY A 254 -21.35 17.34 31.04
CA GLY A 254 -20.27 17.66 32.00
C GLY A 254 -18.94 18.07 31.34
N MET A 255 -18.83 18.07 30.03
CA MET A 255 -17.66 18.58 29.33
C MET A 255 -17.80 20.06 29.01
N ALA A 256 -16.72 20.83 29.17
CA ALA A 256 -16.65 22.23 28.78
C ALA A 256 -16.19 22.36 27.32
N SER A 257 -16.49 23.49 26.69
CA SER A 257 -15.98 23.77 25.33
C SER A 257 -14.45 23.85 25.27
N SER A 258 -13.81 24.21 26.40
CA SER A 258 -12.36 24.22 26.55
C SER A 258 -11.72 22.85 26.43
N ASP A 259 -12.45 21.77 26.76
CA ASP A 259 -11.92 20.40 26.69
C ASP A 259 -11.67 19.96 25.22
N PHE A 260 -12.32 20.63 24.27
CA PHE A 260 -12.13 20.45 22.84
C PHE A 260 -11.12 21.46 22.25
N SER A 261 -10.57 22.35 23.07
CA SER A 261 -9.57 23.31 22.60
C SER A 261 -8.28 22.57 22.26
N GLY A 262 -7.75 22.80 21.06
CA GLY A 262 -6.54 22.13 20.59
C GLY A 262 -6.77 20.76 19.93
N VAL A 263 -8.02 20.31 19.82
CA VAL A 263 -8.32 19.15 18.97
C VAL A 263 -8.05 19.52 17.51
N THR A 264 -7.17 18.75 16.88
CA THR A 264 -6.77 18.95 15.49
C THR A 264 -7.12 17.71 14.67
N LEU A 265 -7.78 17.91 13.55
CA LEU A 265 -8.00 16.87 12.55
C LEU A 265 -6.84 16.91 11.54
N LEU A 266 -6.08 15.83 11.47
CA LEU A 266 -5.05 15.65 10.45
C LEU A 266 -5.65 14.89 9.25
N ILE A 267 -5.67 15.55 8.12
CA ILE A 267 -6.17 14.96 6.87
C ILE A 267 -4.98 14.82 5.91
N PRO A 268 -4.60 13.60 5.49
CA PRO A 268 -3.61 13.42 4.45
C PRO A 268 -4.08 14.10 3.15
N LYS A 269 -3.15 14.73 2.44
CA LYS A 269 -3.47 15.39 1.16
C LYS A 269 -4.07 14.44 0.14
N GLU A 270 -3.64 13.19 0.18
CA GLU A 270 -4.05 12.10 -0.70
C GLU A 270 -5.50 11.65 -0.45
N ALA A 271 -6.07 12.01 0.69
CA ALA A 271 -7.47 11.66 1.01
C ALA A 271 -8.49 12.43 0.14
N GLY A 272 -8.06 13.48 -0.57
CA GLY A 272 -8.97 14.28 -1.41
C GLY A 272 -10.11 14.99 -0.65
N LEU A 273 -10.07 14.94 0.67
CA LEU A 273 -11.04 15.61 1.56
C LEU A 273 -10.58 17.06 1.73
N THR A 274 -11.29 17.99 1.15
CA THR A 274 -11.03 19.46 1.26
C THR A 274 -12.09 20.13 2.13
#